data_b81d5c127460df527712f1b1b518639b
#
_entry.id   b81d5c127460df527712f1b1b518639b
#
_cell.length_a   1.000
_cell.length_b   1.000
_cell.length_c   1.000
_cell.angle_alpha   90.00
_cell.angle_beta   90.00
_cell.angle_gamma   90.00
#
_symmetry.space_group_name_H-M   'P 1'
#
loop_
_entity.id
_entity.type
_entity.pdbx_description
1 polymer ?
#
loop_
_entity_poly.entity_id
_entity_poly.type
_entity_poly.pdbx_seq_one_letter_code
_entity_poly.pdbx_strand_id
1 'polypeptide(L)'
;MKRFDFFVSILAVTLLGGMSSCENENINPYDYAAKTDTITINTGDANTVKTAIASYPTGSIVWSHDTTLTSSFKIPAGASLYIEPGVKVIVSSKPLEDHPIEIVALGNLYAMGTKEKPVVISSDTGKPNDWGGIICGYDCEEVVLSHTEIAHAGATPTESSLSFQNKLFKTTIDGGVPAFHFCNTKGRFAVINCFFHDNYNDQTYFTGGNGVIYGSVFADSGNESDGGEAINVKSGCILDIAYNLIYNACTNAFKLSGSGVEKNFASKLVIYNNTAIDCGWRRTKNKKGGNVWIEKAIAPVFVNNLMVDNRYGIRQPGKDGADIDNSVLSPNYFFASTNTGVKQQGKDFKMIVWDNNNLISQAPEDLSKLFIKFTQNDKMNINCESDDPANGAPLKWNPAWDFHLKPGAPQLIGALSAVKPNFPRGLAFFGMKKVKWVSNTDDQNYYFSSSVASNFFGAFGAK
;
A
#
# COMPACT_ATOMS: atom_id res chain seq x y z
N MET A 1 -11.69 37.04 -10.58
CA MET A 1 -12.01 36.89 -9.14
C MET A 1 -13.50 36.66 -8.99
N LYS A 2 -13.94 35.41 -8.83
CA LYS A 2 -15.30 35.03 -8.41
C LYS A 2 -15.17 34.08 -7.25
N ARG A 3 -15.57 34.53 -6.07
CA ARG A 3 -15.68 33.72 -4.86
C ARG A 3 -16.89 32.81 -5.02
N PHE A 4 -16.71 31.52 -4.76
CA PHE A 4 -17.79 30.58 -4.51
C PHE A 4 -17.95 30.39 -3.01
N ASP A 5 -19.08 30.84 -2.49
CA ASP A 5 -19.48 30.61 -1.10
C ASP A 5 -20.01 29.18 -0.97
N PHE A 6 -19.38 28.41 -0.10
CA PHE A 6 -19.84 27.06 0.26
C PHE A 6 -20.69 27.15 1.53
N PHE A 7 -21.98 26.90 1.42
CA PHE A 7 -22.84 26.70 2.57
C PHE A 7 -22.64 25.31 3.17
N VAL A 8 -22.20 25.25 4.42
CA VAL A 8 -22.12 24.04 5.23
C VAL A 8 -23.43 23.91 6.00
N SER A 9 -24.22 22.92 5.67
CA SER A 9 -25.37 22.49 6.51
C SER A 9 -24.92 21.38 7.44
N ILE A 10 -24.86 21.68 8.72
CA ILE A 10 -24.59 20.71 9.79
C ILE A 10 -25.89 19.98 10.10
N LEU A 11 -25.93 18.67 9.86
CA LEU A 11 -26.96 17.81 10.39
C LEU A 11 -26.31 16.82 11.38
N ALA A 12 -26.53 17.05 12.66
CA ALA A 12 -26.07 16.15 13.72
C ALA A 12 -27.01 14.96 13.84
N VAL A 13 -26.49 13.76 13.63
CA VAL A 13 -27.16 12.50 14.00
C VAL A 13 -26.30 11.78 15.01
N THR A 14 -26.75 11.75 16.26
CA THR A 14 -26.19 10.95 17.34
C THR A 14 -26.66 9.50 17.19
N LEU A 15 -25.73 8.56 16.99
CA LEU A 15 -25.96 7.13 17.13
C LEU A 15 -24.98 6.57 18.17
N LEU A 16 -25.55 6.18 19.31
CA LEU A 16 -24.90 5.37 20.33
C LEU A 16 -24.81 3.92 19.83
N GLY A 17 -23.60 3.45 19.57
CA GLY A 17 -23.28 2.05 19.24
C GLY A 17 -22.43 1.44 20.34
N GLY A 18 -22.90 0.32 20.87
CA GLY A 18 -22.36 -0.35 22.04
C GLY A 18 -20.91 -0.86 21.93
N MET A 19 -20.20 -0.80 23.04
CA MET A 19 -18.89 -1.40 23.25
C MET A 19 -19.03 -2.91 23.42
N SER A 20 -18.38 -3.70 22.58
CA SER A 20 -18.10 -5.10 22.87
C SER A 20 -16.61 -5.28 23.10
N SER A 21 -16.24 -5.81 24.26
CA SER A 21 -14.87 -6.16 24.60
C SER A 21 -14.41 -7.36 23.77
N CYS A 22 -13.20 -7.28 23.20
CA CYS A 22 -12.55 -8.40 22.53
C CYS A 22 -11.34 -8.86 23.33
N GLU A 23 -11.27 -10.17 23.52
CA GLU A 23 -10.22 -10.90 24.19
C GLU A 23 -8.89 -10.88 23.42
N ASN A 24 -7.79 -11.12 24.13
CA ASN A 24 -6.42 -11.17 23.63
C ASN A 24 -6.24 -12.24 22.54
N GLU A 25 -6.34 -11.87 21.29
CA GLU A 25 -5.88 -12.69 20.17
C GLU A 25 -4.54 -12.18 19.66
N ASN A 26 -3.65 -13.10 19.28
CA ASN A 26 -2.41 -12.79 18.59
C ASN A 26 -2.71 -11.91 17.34
N ILE A 27 -2.14 -10.72 17.31
CA ILE A 27 -2.41 -9.76 16.23
C ILE A 27 -1.74 -10.27 14.96
N ASN A 28 -2.55 -10.81 14.07
CA ASN A 28 -2.14 -11.13 12.72
C ASN A 28 -1.99 -9.80 11.92
N PRO A 29 -0.96 -9.60 11.09
CA PRO A 29 -0.86 -8.43 10.22
C PRO A 29 -2.14 -8.17 9.40
N TYR A 30 -2.91 -9.20 9.08
CA TYR A 30 -4.22 -9.10 8.44
C TYR A 30 -5.33 -8.54 9.36
N ASP A 31 -5.12 -8.45 10.67
CA ASP A 31 -6.08 -7.87 11.62
C ASP A 31 -6.06 -6.34 11.63
N TYR A 32 -5.06 -5.73 10.99
CA TYR A 32 -5.00 -4.28 10.79
C TYR A 32 -6.00 -3.76 9.75
N ALA A 33 -6.63 -4.63 9.00
CA ALA A 33 -7.75 -4.24 8.17
C ALA A 33 -8.83 -3.61 9.05
N ALA A 34 -9.19 -2.37 8.78
CA ALA A 34 -10.28 -1.71 9.48
C ALA A 34 -11.51 -2.63 9.48
N LYS A 35 -12.10 -2.86 10.64
CA LYS A 35 -13.37 -3.61 10.80
C LYS A 35 -14.52 -2.83 10.17
N THR A 36 -14.48 -2.64 8.88
CA THR A 36 -15.60 -2.10 8.13
C THR A 36 -15.89 -3.06 7.01
N ASP A 37 -17.07 -3.65 7.08
CA ASP A 37 -17.70 -4.55 6.12
C ASP A 37 -17.84 -3.90 4.74
N THR A 38 -16.76 -3.56 4.07
CA THR A 38 -16.82 -2.92 2.76
C THR A 38 -16.20 -3.74 1.64
N ILE A 39 -15.93 -4.99 1.91
CA ILE A 39 -15.97 -5.97 0.85
C ILE A 39 -17.43 -6.41 0.81
N THR A 40 -18.24 -5.81 -0.06
CA THR A 40 -19.54 -6.40 -0.39
C THR A 40 -19.26 -7.61 -1.25
N ILE A 41 -18.59 -8.59 -0.69
CA ILE A 41 -18.75 -9.97 -1.11
C ILE A 41 -20.04 -10.36 -0.41
N ASN A 42 -21.15 -10.48 -1.14
CA ASN A 42 -22.31 -11.20 -0.65
C ASN A 42 -21.85 -12.64 -0.40
N THR A 43 -21.25 -12.88 0.76
CA THR A 43 -20.95 -14.21 1.24
C THR A 43 -22.28 -14.78 1.74
N GLY A 44 -22.97 -15.48 0.85
CA GLY A 44 -23.90 -16.48 1.33
C GLY A 44 -23.14 -17.38 2.29
N ASP A 45 -23.85 -17.92 3.25
CA ASP A 45 -23.46 -18.76 4.36
C ASP A 45 -22.11 -19.49 4.19
N ALA A 46 -21.19 -19.35 5.14
CA ALA A 46 -19.84 -19.93 5.15
C ALA A 46 -19.82 -21.46 4.91
N ASN A 47 -20.93 -22.16 5.09
CA ASN A 47 -21.09 -23.57 4.77
C ASN A 47 -21.25 -23.85 3.26
N THR A 48 -21.65 -22.87 2.47
CA THR A 48 -21.80 -22.99 1.01
C THR A 48 -20.46 -22.83 0.28
N VAL A 49 -19.49 -22.17 0.89
CA VAL A 49 -18.15 -21.99 0.33
C VAL A 49 -17.40 -23.31 0.14
N LYS A 50 -17.67 -24.32 0.95
CA LYS A 50 -16.98 -25.63 0.85
C LYS A 50 -17.38 -26.48 -0.37
N THR A 51 -18.53 -26.21 -0.97
CA THR A 51 -19.05 -27.02 -2.10
C THR A 51 -18.89 -26.36 -3.47
N ALA A 52 -18.45 -25.10 -3.50
CA ALA A 52 -18.43 -24.29 -4.73
C ALA A 52 -17.08 -24.26 -5.48
N ILE A 53 -16.11 -25.09 -5.08
CA ILE A 53 -14.72 -25.04 -5.59
C ILE A 53 -14.56 -25.63 -7.00
N ALA A 54 -15.52 -25.67 -7.85
CA ALA A 54 -15.39 -26.55 -9.00
C ALA A 54 -15.51 -25.93 -10.38
N SER A 55 -15.57 -24.63 -10.57
CA SER A 55 -15.58 -24.17 -11.96
C SER A 55 -14.90 -22.82 -12.17
N TYR A 56 -13.69 -22.90 -12.66
CA TYR A 56 -12.98 -21.79 -13.29
C TYR A 56 -13.35 -21.71 -14.78
N PRO A 57 -13.20 -20.56 -15.43
CA PRO A 57 -13.38 -20.44 -16.87
C PRO A 57 -12.47 -21.42 -17.62
N THR A 58 -12.94 -21.95 -18.75
CA THR A 58 -12.12 -22.80 -19.62
C THR A 58 -10.83 -22.07 -20.01
N GLY A 59 -9.69 -22.74 -19.89
CA GLY A 59 -8.37 -22.15 -20.16
C GLY A 59 -7.74 -21.38 -19.00
N SER A 60 -8.37 -21.37 -17.82
CA SER A 60 -7.76 -20.83 -16.62
C SER A 60 -6.60 -21.68 -16.13
N ILE A 61 -5.60 -21.01 -15.54
CA ILE A 61 -4.54 -21.64 -14.76
C ILE A 61 -4.95 -21.54 -13.30
N VAL A 62 -4.90 -22.65 -12.57
CA VAL A 62 -5.34 -22.70 -11.17
C VAL A 62 -4.24 -23.30 -10.30
N TRP A 63 -3.85 -22.56 -9.27
CA TRP A 63 -3.01 -23.07 -8.20
C TRP A 63 -3.89 -23.30 -6.96
N SER A 64 -4.23 -24.58 -6.74
CA SER A 64 -5.06 -25.03 -5.62
C SER A 64 -4.27 -25.74 -4.52
N HIS A 65 -2.97 -25.89 -4.71
CA HIS A 65 -2.03 -26.50 -3.76
C HIS A 65 -0.75 -25.67 -3.71
N ASP A 66 0.02 -25.86 -2.66
CA ASP A 66 1.34 -25.24 -2.54
C ASP A 66 2.17 -25.50 -3.79
N THR A 67 2.76 -24.45 -4.32
CA THR A 67 3.45 -24.46 -5.61
C THR A 67 4.87 -23.95 -5.42
N THR A 68 5.85 -24.71 -5.93
CA THR A 68 7.25 -24.24 -5.96
C THR A 68 7.62 -23.77 -7.35
N LEU A 69 8.09 -22.54 -7.47
CA LEU A 69 8.63 -21.99 -8.70
C LEU A 69 10.15 -22.13 -8.69
N THR A 70 10.66 -22.86 -9.66
CA THR A 70 12.12 -23.00 -9.93
C THR A 70 12.57 -22.26 -11.18
N SER A 71 11.61 -21.71 -11.92
CA SER A 71 11.78 -20.86 -13.11
C SER A 71 10.71 -19.80 -13.14
N SER A 72 10.96 -18.74 -13.90
CA SER A 72 10.01 -17.65 -14.09
C SER A 72 8.69 -18.14 -14.67
N PHE A 73 7.58 -17.59 -14.18
CA PHE A 73 6.24 -17.98 -14.59
C PHE A 73 5.55 -16.85 -15.35
N LYS A 74 5.11 -17.15 -16.57
CA LYS A 74 4.39 -16.20 -17.42
C LYS A 74 2.91 -16.57 -17.52
N ILE A 75 2.04 -15.67 -17.13
CA ILE A 75 0.60 -15.74 -17.42
C ILE A 75 0.41 -15.21 -18.84
N PRO A 76 0.02 -16.03 -19.80
CA PRO A 76 -0.17 -15.58 -21.19
C PRO A 76 -1.26 -14.52 -21.32
N ALA A 77 -1.15 -13.65 -22.31
CA ALA A 77 -2.20 -12.67 -22.64
C ALA A 77 -3.53 -13.41 -22.91
N GLY A 78 -4.62 -12.87 -22.37
CA GLY A 78 -5.95 -13.48 -22.46
C GLY A 78 -6.20 -14.65 -21.50
N ALA A 79 -5.17 -15.19 -20.84
CA ALA A 79 -5.33 -16.19 -19.77
C ALA A 79 -5.57 -15.54 -18.41
N SER A 80 -5.99 -16.35 -17.45
CA SER A 80 -6.14 -15.93 -16.04
C SER A 80 -5.52 -16.96 -15.12
N LEU A 81 -4.72 -16.51 -14.17
CA LEU A 81 -4.23 -17.33 -13.06
C LEU A 81 -5.08 -17.06 -11.82
N TYR A 82 -5.59 -18.12 -11.22
CA TYR A 82 -6.27 -18.10 -9.93
C TYR A 82 -5.43 -18.85 -8.90
N ILE A 83 -5.15 -18.19 -7.78
CA ILE A 83 -4.45 -18.77 -6.63
C ILE A 83 -5.47 -18.87 -5.49
N GLU A 84 -5.74 -20.08 -5.05
CA GLU A 84 -6.78 -20.36 -4.06
C GLU A 84 -6.36 -19.97 -2.62
N PRO A 85 -7.34 -19.76 -1.72
CA PRO A 85 -7.07 -19.42 -0.33
C PRO A 85 -6.18 -20.46 0.38
N GLY A 86 -5.14 -19.96 1.03
CA GLY A 86 -4.20 -20.78 1.81
C GLY A 86 -3.04 -21.38 1.01
N VAL A 87 -3.01 -21.16 -0.30
CA VAL A 87 -1.91 -21.63 -1.15
C VAL A 87 -0.63 -20.84 -0.86
N LYS A 88 0.47 -21.57 -0.72
CA LYS A 88 1.82 -21.01 -0.62
C LYS A 88 2.55 -21.19 -1.95
N VAL A 89 2.98 -20.08 -2.53
CA VAL A 89 3.85 -20.05 -3.70
C VAL A 89 5.26 -19.80 -3.21
N ILE A 90 6.06 -20.84 -3.21
CA ILE A 90 7.46 -20.81 -2.76
C ILE A 90 8.34 -20.57 -3.96
N VAL A 91 9.00 -19.42 -4.01
CA VAL A 91 9.91 -19.06 -5.09
C VAL A 91 11.32 -19.48 -4.71
N SER A 92 11.97 -20.28 -5.54
CA SER A 92 13.32 -20.75 -5.27
C SER A 92 14.34 -19.60 -5.39
N SER A 93 15.18 -19.46 -4.38
CA SER A 93 16.35 -18.58 -4.43
C SER A 93 17.48 -19.12 -5.31
N LYS A 94 17.31 -20.35 -5.83
CA LYS A 94 18.22 -21.01 -6.78
C LYS A 94 17.47 -21.37 -8.04
N PRO A 95 17.23 -20.40 -8.94
CA PRO A 95 16.51 -20.67 -10.18
C PRO A 95 17.25 -21.70 -11.05
N LEU A 96 16.48 -22.43 -11.87
CA LEU A 96 17.05 -23.24 -12.96
C LEU A 96 17.49 -22.40 -14.15
N GLU A 97 17.20 -21.10 -14.11
CA GLU A 97 17.53 -20.08 -15.09
C GLU A 97 18.75 -19.26 -14.63
N ASP A 98 19.35 -18.50 -15.51
CA ASP A 98 20.49 -17.60 -15.23
C ASP A 98 20.08 -16.22 -14.69
N HIS A 99 18.83 -16.07 -14.27
CA HIS A 99 18.26 -14.83 -13.76
C HIS A 99 17.27 -15.09 -12.61
N PRO A 100 16.94 -14.05 -11.83
CA PRO A 100 15.94 -14.17 -10.77
C PRO A 100 14.56 -14.59 -11.31
N ILE A 101 13.87 -15.42 -10.58
CA ILE A 101 12.51 -15.86 -10.92
C ILE A 101 11.55 -14.66 -10.82
N GLU A 102 10.72 -14.49 -11.84
CA GLU A 102 9.66 -13.50 -11.90
C GLU A 102 8.31 -14.16 -12.17
N ILE A 103 7.23 -13.56 -11.64
CA ILE A 103 5.86 -13.83 -12.10
C ILE A 103 5.48 -12.70 -13.04
N VAL A 104 5.45 -12.97 -14.34
CA VAL A 104 5.08 -11.98 -15.36
C VAL A 104 3.65 -12.20 -15.82
N ALA A 105 2.77 -11.24 -15.50
CA ALA A 105 1.36 -11.30 -15.86
C ALA A 105 1.10 -10.51 -17.14
N LEU A 106 1.04 -11.17 -18.30
CA LEU A 106 0.48 -10.59 -19.52
C LEU A 106 -1.04 -10.79 -19.57
N GLY A 107 -1.57 -11.78 -18.85
CA GLY A 107 -2.99 -11.99 -18.57
C GLY A 107 -3.35 -11.62 -17.15
N ASN A 108 -4.51 -12.04 -16.68
CA ASN A 108 -5.07 -11.63 -15.40
C ASN A 108 -4.56 -12.48 -14.23
N LEU A 109 -4.48 -11.89 -13.03
CA LEU A 109 -4.04 -12.55 -11.81
C LEU A 109 -5.05 -12.33 -10.67
N TYR A 110 -5.46 -13.41 -10.04
CA TYR A 110 -6.37 -13.39 -8.88
C TYR A 110 -5.77 -14.24 -7.76
N ALA A 111 -5.11 -13.61 -6.79
CA ALA A 111 -4.65 -14.23 -5.55
C ALA A 111 -5.66 -13.89 -4.45
N MET A 112 -6.48 -14.86 -4.08
CA MET A 112 -7.69 -14.62 -3.28
C MET A 112 -7.62 -15.36 -1.95
N GLY A 113 -6.72 -14.92 -1.07
CA GLY A 113 -6.70 -15.40 0.30
C GLY A 113 -7.91 -14.93 1.11
N THR A 114 -8.03 -15.48 2.31
CA THR A 114 -8.89 -14.98 3.39
C THR A 114 -8.04 -14.68 4.61
N LYS A 115 -8.61 -14.03 5.62
CA LYS A 115 -7.91 -13.79 6.88
C LYS A 115 -7.37 -15.09 7.49
N GLU A 116 -8.15 -16.16 7.46
CA GLU A 116 -7.80 -17.47 8.04
C GLU A 116 -6.90 -18.31 7.12
N LYS A 117 -6.94 -18.01 5.82
CA LYS A 117 -6.20 -18.74 4.78
C LYS A 117 -5.59 -17.74 3.78
N PRO A 118 -4.59 -16.96 4.20
CA PRO A 118 -3.92 -16.05 3.27
C PRO A 118 -3.21 -16.83 2.15
N VAL A 119 -3.11 -16.20 0.99
CA VAL A 119 -2.15 -16.63 -0.03
C VAL A 119 -0.77 -16.09 0.36
N VAL A 120 0.26 -16.92 0.28
CA VAL A 120 1.64 -16.50 0.57
C VAL A 120 2.50 -16.67 -0.66
N ILE A 121 3.16 -15.61 -1.11
CA ILE A 121 4.13 -15.63 -2.21
C ILE A 121 5.47 -15.13 -1.66
N SER A 122 6.41 -16.04 -1.48
CA SER A 122 7.65 -15.76 -0.77
C SER A 122 8.78 -16.67 -1.23
N SER A 123 10.03 -16.32 -0.90
CA SER A 123 11.17 -17.17 -1.22
C SER A 123 11.32 -18.36 -0.26
N ASP A 124 12.09 -19.33 -0.69
CA ASP A 124 12.45 -20.53 0.09
C ASP A 124 13.44 -20.23 1.22
N THR A 125 14.25 -19.18 1.13
CA THR A 125 15.22 -18.82 2.17
C THR A 125 14.79 -17.67 3.07
N GLY A 126 13.74 -16.95 2.72
CA GLY A 126 13.24 -15.82 3.50
C GLY A 126 14.16 -14.60 3.49
N LYS A 127 14.94 -14.39 2.44
CA LYS A 127 15.84 -13.24 2.35
C LYS A 127 15.36 -12.24 1.31
N PRO A 128 15.42 -10.93 1.60
CA PRO A 128 15.19 -9.90 0.60
C PRO A 128 16.07 -10.13 -0.64
N ASN A 129 15.55 -9.82 -1.84
CA ASN A 129 16.25 -9.97 -3.09
C ASN A 129 16.40 -11.43 -3.63
N ASP A 130 15.68 -12.39 -3.07
CA ASP A 130 15.75 -13.78 -3.54
C ASP A 130 15.07 -13.99 -4.89
N TRP A 131 14.06 -13.20 -5.23
CA TRP A 131 13.32 -13.29 -6.47
C TRP A 131 12.89 -11.90 -6.99
N GLY A 132 12.46 -11.82 -8.25
CA GLY A 132 12.13 -10.57 -8.89
C GLY A 132 10.89 -9.90 -8.28
N GLY A 133 9.73 -10.43 -8.57
CA GLY A 133 8.44 -9.85 -8.16
C GLY A 133 7.32 -10.25 -9.11
N ILE A 134 6.15 -9.63 -8.93
CA ILE A 134 4.98 -9.76 -9.81
C ILE A 134 4.97 -8.55 -10.75
N ILE A 135 5.25 -8.78 -12.04
CA ILE A 135 5.38 -7.71 -13.04
C ILE A 135 4.27 -7.87 -14.07
N CYS A 136 3.32 -6.93 -14.07
CA CYS A 136 2.20 -6.94 -15.00
C CYS A 136 2.56 -6.23 -16.31
N GLY A 137 2.10 -6.81 -17.41
CA GLY A 137 2.24 -6.24 -18.75
C GLY A 137 1.06 -5.36 -19.13
N TYR A 138 1.17 -4.74 -20.32
CA TYR A 138 0.15 -3.82 -20.84
C TYR A 138 -1.17 -4.52 -21.22
N ASP A 139 -1.14 -5.84 -21.42
CA ASP A 139 -2.34 -6.64 -21.75
C ASP A 139 -3.01 -7.23 -20.47
N CYS A 140 -2.40 -7.04 -19.30
CA CYS A 140 -3.00 -7.45 -18.04
C CYS A 140 -4.16 -6.51 -17.68
N GLU A 141 -5.38 -6.99 -17.82
CA GLU A 141 -6.59 -6.20 -17.59
C GLU A 141 -6.99 -6.14 -16.12
N GLU A 142 -6.78 -7.23 -15.37
CA GLU A 142 -7.23 -7.34 -13.98
C GLU A 142 -6.19 -8.01 -13.09
N VAL A 143 -5.94 -7.41 -11.94
CA VAL A 143 -5.21 -8.05 -10.82
C VAL A 143 -6.00 -7.86 -9.54
N VAL A 144 -6.23 -8.95 -8.82
CA VAL A 144 -6.75 -8.91 -7.45
C VAL A 144 -5.78 -9.62 -6.53
N LEU A 145 -5.29 -8.90 -5.55
CA LEU A 145 -4.55 -9.41 -4.41
C LEU A 145 -5.42 -9.16 -3.18
N SER A 146 -5.94 -10.21 -2.58
CA SER A 146 -6.76 -10.11 -1.37
C SER A 146 -6.20 -11.05 -0.31
N HIS A 147 -5.95 -10.54 0.90
CA HIS A 147 -5.30 -11.31 1.97
C HIS A 147 -4.10 -12.11 1.45
N THR A 148 -3.22 -11.40 0.76
CA THR A 148 -2.04 -11.99 0.10
C THR A 148 -0.78 -11.41 0.73
N GLU A 149 0.12 -12.27 1.17
CA GLU A 149 1.47 -11.93 1.61
C GLU A 149 2.42 -11.99 0.43
N ILE A 150 3.25 -10.95 0.26
CA ILE A 150 4.30 -10.87 -0.76
C ILE A 150 5.58 -10.42 -0.09
N ALA A 151 6.58 -11.31 -0.06
CA ALA A 151 7.81 -11.06 0.65
C ALA A 151 9.06 -11.52 -0.13
N HIS A 152 10.20 -10.92 0.23
CA HIS A 152 11.55 -11.29 -0.21
C HIS A 152 11.85 -11.07 -1.70
N ALA A 153 10.99 -10.30 -2.38
CA ALA A 153 11.16 -9.89 -3.77
C ALA A 153 12.14 -8.71 -3.92
N GLY A 154 12.35 -8.28 -5.15
CA GLY A 154 13.09 -7.06 -5.47
C GLY A 154 14.42 -7.28 -6.17
N ALA A 155 14.70 -8.51 -6.62
CA ALA A 155 15.94 -8.84 -7.30
C ALA A 155 16.12 -8.04 -8.61
N THR A 156 17.37 -7.77 -8.94
CA THR A 156 17.72 -7.09 -10.18
C THR A 156 17.57 -8.04 -11.37
N PRO A 157 16.79 -7.70 -12.39
CA PRO A 157 16.65 -8.52 -13.57
C PRO A 157 17.94 -8.52 -14.41
N THR A 158 18.06 -9.51 -15.28
CA THR A 158 19.08 -9.59 -16.33
C THR A 158 18.44 -9.40 -17.70
N GLU A 159 19.22 -9.36 -18.77
CA GLU A 159 18.68 -9.33 -20.14
C GLU A 159 17.84 -10.58 -20.48
N SER A 160 18.07 -11.70 -19.80
CA SER A 160 17.29 -12.94 -19.93
C SER A 160 16.01 -12.95 -19.15
N SER A 161 15.80 -12.04 -18.20
CA SER A 161 14.60 -11.97 -17.38
C SER A 161 13.34 -11.69 -18.22
N LEU A 162 12.21 -12.30 -17.86
CA LEU A 162 10.95 -12.16 -18.60
C LEU A 162 10.47 -10.70 -18.64
N SER A 163 10.65 -9.94 -17.57
CA SER A 163 10.28 -8.52 -17.52
C SER A 163 11.09 -7.70 -18.53
N PHE A 164 12.39 -7.97 -18.67
CA PHE A 164 13.26 -7.31 -19.64
C PHE A 164 12.89 -7.71 -21.07
N GLN A 165 12.75 -9.01 -21.35
CA GLN A 165 12.40 -9.54 -22.67
C GLN A 165 11.05 -9.03 -23.18
N ASN A 166 10.08 -8.82 -22.30
CA ASN A 166 8.78 -8.26 -22.63
C ASN A 166 8.72 -6.72 -22.53
N LYS A 167 9.86 -6.05 -22.32
CA LYS A 167 9.99 -4.58 -22.20
C LYS A 167 9.05 -3.99 -21.16
N LEU A 168 8.94 -4.66 -20.01
CA LEU A 168 8.08 -4.25 -18.93
C LEU A 168 8.86 -3.45 -17.89
N PHE A 169 8.14 -2.79 -17.00
CA PHE A 169 8.65 -1.92 -15.98
C PHE A 169 9.55 -0.84 -16.60
N LYS A 170 10.76 -0.61 -16.12
CA LYS A 170 11.67 0.40 -16.67
C LYS A 170 12.45 -0.08 -17.89
N THR A 171 12.28 -1.32 -18.30
CA THR A 171 13.08 -1.94 -19.37
C THR A 171 14.61 -1.80 -19.18
N THR A 172 15.05 -1.83 -17.93
CA THR A 172 16.46 -1.65 -17.54
C THR A 172 16.90 -2.73 -16.58
N ILE A 173 18.18 -3.08 -16.64
CA ILE A 173 18.83 -4.03 -15.72
C ILE A 173 19.60 -3.32 -14.58
N ASP A 174 19.47 -2.00 -14.45
CA ASP A 174 20.26 -1.20 -13.50
C ASP A 174 19.70 -1.15 -12.09
N GLY A 175 18.59 -1.80 -11.83
CA GLY A 175 17.94 -1.77 -10.52
C GLY A 175 16.94 -2.88 -10.31
N GLY A 176 16.67 -3.20 -9.06
CA GLY A 176 15.67 -4.21 -8.71
C GLY A 176 14.27 -3.86 -9.20
N VAL A 177 13.46 -4.87 -9.46
CA VAL A 177 12.04 -4.70 -9.75
C VAL A 177 11.26 -4.53 -8.44
N PRO A 178 10.07 -3.89 -8.45
CA PRO A 178 9.21 -3.85 -7.28
C PRO A 178 8.60 -5.21 -6.98
N ALA A 179 8.15 -5.42 -5.74
CA ALA A 179 7.45 -6.66 -5.39
C ALA A 179 6.15 -6.82 -6.19
N PHE A 180 5.44 -5.70 -6.46
CA PHE A 180 4.27 -5.68 -7.34
C PHE A 180 4.27 -4.46 -8.25
N HIS A 181 4.14 -4.68 -9.56
CA HIS A 181 4.03 -3.64 -10.59
C HIS A 181 2.76 -3.80 -11.41
N PHE A 182 2.11 -2.67 -11.73
CA PHE A 182 0.97 -2.61 -12.65
C PHE A 182 1.09 -1.42 -13.59
N CYS A 183 0.75 -1.59 -14.90
CA CYS A 183 0.99 -0.55 -15.90
C CYS A 183 -0.15 -0.30 -16.90
N ASN A 184 -1.17 -1.15 -16.97
CA ASN A 184 -2.23 -0.98 -17.95
C ASN A 184 -3.18 0.16 -17.57
N THR A 185 -3.14 1.30 -18.27
CA THR A 185 -3.98 2.48 -17.97
C THR A 185 -5.48 2.23 -18.08
N LYS A 186 -5.90 1.22 -18.83
CA LYS A 186 -7.30 0.80 -18.95
C LYS A 186 -7.66 -0.34 -18.01
N GLY A 187 -6.65 -1.02 -17.50
CA GLY A 187 -6.80 -2.14 -16.57
C GLY A 187 -7.14 -1.68 -15.15
N ARG A 188 -7.30 -2.64 -14.29
CA ARG A 188 -7.69 -2.43 -12.90
C ARG A 188 -6.99 -3.38 -11.96
N PHE A 189 -6.77 -2.92 -10.73
CA PHE A 189 -6.22 -3.77 -9.68
C PHE A 189 -6.84 -3.46 -8.32
N ALA A 190 -6.84 -4.47 -7.46
CA ALA A 190 -7.21 -4.34 -6.06
C ALA A 190 -6.13 -4.97 -5.18
N VAL A 191 -5.67 -4.24 -4.17
CA VAL A 191 -4.74 -4.71 -3.14
C VAL A 191 -5.44 -4.53 -1.80
N ILE A 192 -6.04 -5.61 -1.31
CA ILE A 192 -6.97 -5.56 -0.20
C ILE A 192 -6.49 -6.46 0.94
N ASN A 193 -6.28 -5.89 2.13
CA ASN A 193 -5.85 -6.63 3.30
C ASN A 193 -4.60 -7.49 3.05
N CYS A 194 -3.65 -6.96 2.29
CA CYS A 194 -2.42 -7.64 1.93
C CYS A 194 -1.28 -7.29 2.88
N PHE A 195 -0.26 -8.13 2.90
CA PHE A 195 0.96 -7.91 3.65
C PHE A 195 2.19 -7.96 2.74
N PHE A 196 2.81 -6.80 2.51
CA PHE A 196 4.06 -6.68 1.78
C PHE A 196 5.17 -6.41 2.77
N HIS A 197 6.21 -7.24 2.79
CA HIS A 197 7.31 -7.04 3.74
C HIS A 197 8.64 -7.61 3.26
N ASP A 198 9.72 -7.10 3.84
CA ASP A 198 11.08 -7.57 3.57
C ASP A 198 11.43 -7.67 2.07
N ASN A 199 10.87 -6.81 1.23
CA ASN A 199 11.23 -6.75 -0.17
C ASN A 199 12.40 -5.78 -0.37
N TYR A 200 13.35 -6.15 -1.22
CA TYR A 200 14.62 -5.44 -1.38
C TYR A 200 14.50 -4.08 -2.09
N ASN A 201 13.42 -3.87 -2.87
CA ASN A 201 13.13 -2.64 -3.59
C ASN A 201 11.77 -2.07 -3.16
N ASP A 202 11.09 -1.32 -4.04
CA ASP A 202 9.75 -0.81 -3.77
C ASP A 202 8.76 -1.94 -3.52
N GLN A 203 7.86 -1.76 -2.56
CA GLN A 203 6.79 -2.75 -2.34
C GLN A 203 5.83 -2.76 -3.53
N THR A 204 5.43 -1.58 -3.99
CA THR A 204 4.55 -1.43 -5.14
C THR A 204 5.01 -0.31 -6.06
N TYR A 205 4.75 -0.47 -7.36
CA TYR A 205 5.08 0.53 -8.37
C TYR A 205 4.01 0.55 -9.46
N PHE A 206 3.30 1.67 -9.57
CA PHE A 206 2.19 1.82 -10.51
C PHE A 206 2.54 2.84 -11.59
N THR A 207 2.49 2.42 -12.85
CA THR A 207 2.74 3.27 -14.01
C THR A 207 1.51 3.42 -14.91
N GLY A 208 0.34 3.09 -14.38
CA GLY A 208 -0.98 3.20 -15.01
C GLY A 208 -1.99 2.31 -14.29
N GLY A 209 -3.27 2.54 -14.54
CA GLY A 209 -4.36 1.69 -14.09
C GLY A 209 -5.33 2.32 -13.09
N ASN A 210 -6.44 1.65 -12.92
CA ASN A 210 -7.48 1.99 -11.95
C ASN A 210 -7.33 1.07 -10.75
N GLY A 211 -7.16 1.60 -9.55
CA GLY A 211 -6.83 0.75 -8.40
C GLY A 211 -7.44 1.16 -7.08
N VAL A 212 -7.68 0.15 -6.23
CA VAL A 212 -8.02 0.31 -4.83
C VAL A 212 -6.95 -0.39 -3.99
N ILE A 213 -6.30 0.35 -3.09
CA ILE A 213 -5.33 -0.17 -2.12
C ILE A 213 -5.91 0.11 -0.74
N TYR A 214 -6.33 -0.94 -0.05
CA TYR A 214 -7.12 -0.78 1.17
C TYR A 214 -6.74 -1.80 2.24
N GLY A 215 -6.62 -1.34 3.49
CA GLY A 215 -6.45 -2.20 4.66
C GLY A 215 -5.15 -3.03 4.65
N SER A 216 -4.18 -2.65 3.85
CA SER A 216 -2.95 -3.43 3.65
C SER A 216 -1.81 -2.92 4.53
N VAL A 217 -0.87 -3.80 4.83
CA VAL A 217 0.35 -3.49 5.58
C VAL A 217 1.54 -3.55 4.64
N PHE A 218 2.38 -2.50 4.69
CA PHE A 218 3.63 -2.40 3.96
C PHE A 218 4.76 -2.18 4.96
N ALA A 219 5.58 -3.19 5.20
CA ALA A 219 6.62 -3.14 6.22
C ALA A 219 8.01 -3.43 5.65
N ASP A 220 9.02 -2.79 6.22
CA ASP A 220 10.44 -3.09 5.98
C ASP A 220 10.85 -3.12 4.50
N SER A 221 10.37 -2.16 3.69
CA SER A 221 10.71 -2.08 2.26
C SER A 221 12.11 -1.55 2.02
N GLY A 222 12.77 -2.06 0.99
CA GLY A 222 13.99 -1.49 0.43
C GLY A 222 15.27 -1.82 1.17
N ASN A 223 16.37 -1.53 0.47
CA ASN A 223 17.71 -1.58 0.99
C ASN A 223 18.23 -0.16 1.30
N GLU A 224 19.35 -0.06 2.00
CA GLU A 224 19.91 1.22 2.46
C GLU A 224 20.38 2.14 1.33
N SER A 225 20.70 1.61 0.15
CA SER A 225 21.35 2.37 -0.93
C SER A 225 20.36 2.93 -1.95
N ASP A 226 19.39 2.17 -2.41
CA ASP A 226 18.45 2.55 -3.48
C ASP A 226 17.10 1.84 -3.37
N GLY A 227 16.01 2.54 -3.75
CA GLY A 227 14.66 2.00 -3.72
C GLY A 227 14.03 1.95 -2.32
N GLY A 228 12.90 1.28 -2.21
CA GLY A 228 12.21 1.03 -0.97
C GLY A 228 11.14 2.04 -0.63
N GLU A 229 10.46 2.59 -1.63
CA GLU A 229 9.17 3.19 -1.44
C GLU A 229 8.12 2.12 -1.10
N ALA A 230 7.20 2.42 -0.18
CA ALA A 230 6.09 1.50 0.05
C ALA A 230 5.07 1.57 -1.09
N ILE A 231 4.59 2.76 -1.41
CA ILE A 231 3.63 2.99 -2.51
C ILE A 231 4.22 4.03 -3.47
N ASN A 232 4.65 3.58 -4.64
CA ASN A 232 5.23 4.42 -5.69
C ASN A 232 4.25 4.53 -6.87
N VAL A 233 3.77 5.74 -7.11
CA VAL A 233 2.76 6.02 -8.15
C VAL A 233 3.32 6.98 -9.19
N LYS A 234 3.13 6.65 -10.46
CA LYS A 234 3.47 7.47 -11.61
C LYS A 234 2.22 7.98 -12.32
N SER A 235 2.39 8.61 -13.48
CA SER A 235 1.28 9.06 -14.33
C SER A 235 0.35 7.93 -14.79
N GLY A 236 -0.87 8.28 -15.20
CA GLY A 236 -1.83 7.33 -15.73
C GLY A 236 -2.59 6.49 -14.70
N CYS A 237 -2.53 6.86 -13.42
CA CYS A 237 -3.15 6.11 -12.34
C CYS A 237 -4.40 6.83 -11.79
N ILE A 238 -5.49 6.09 -11.60
CA ILE A 238 -6.67 6.55 -10.85
C ILE A 238 -6.80 5.64 -9.63
N LEU A 239 -6.45 6.15 -8.45
CA LEU A 239 -6.29 5.30 -7.26
C LEU A 239 -7.04 5.87 -6.05
N ASP A 240 -7.66 4.96 -5.30
CA ASP A 240 -8.07 5.16 -3.92
C ASP A 240 -7.13 4.36 -3.01
N ILE A 241 -6.44 5.06 -2.09
CA ILE A 241 -5.45 4.47 -1.18
C ILE A 241 -5.86 4.83 0.25
N ALA A 242 -6.40 3.87 0.98
CA ALA A 242 -6.99 4.18 2.27
C ALA A 242 -6.81 3.07 3.31
N TYR A 243 -6.70 3.48 4.57
CA TYR A 243 -6.61 2.60 5.73
C TYR A 243 -5.43 1.62 5.69
N ASN A 244 -4.33 2.01 5.05
CA ASN A 244 -3.13 1.19 5.00
C ASN A 244 -2.18 1.58 6.14
N LEU A 245 -1.44 0.60 6.63
CA LEU A 245 -0.32 0.79 7.55
C LEU A 245 0.99 0.67 6.78
N ILE A 246 1.81 1.69 6.88
CA ILE A 246 3.14 1.71 6.28
C ILE A 246 4.15 1.86 7.42
N TYR A 247 5.06 0.92 7.52
CA TYR A 247 6.08 0.89 8.55
C TYR A 247 7.47 0.74 7.95
N ASN A 248 8.41 1.59 8.39
CA ASN A 248 9.83 1.46 8.07
C ASN A 248 10.12 1.31 6.57
N ALA A 249 9.44 2.11 5.73
CA ALA A 249 9.85 2.22 4.33
C ALA A 249 11.23 2.88 4.25
N CYS A 250 12.16 2.26 3.51
CA CYS A 250 13.53 2.75 3.44
C CYS A 250 13.61 4.18 2.90
N THR A 251 12.83 4.49 1.84
CA THR A 251 12.87 5.81 1.20
C THR A 251 11.63 6.63 1.54
N ASN A 252 10.47 6.34 0.98
CA ASN A 252 9.24 7.08 1.27
C ASN A 252 8.08 6.13 1.57
N ALA A 253 7.17 6.55 2.43
CA ALA A 253 5.88 5.89 2.55
C ALA A 253 5.11 6.01 1.22
N PHE A 254 5.05 7.23 0.67
CA PHE A 254 4.41 7.53 -0.60
C PHE A 254 5.34 8.31 -1.51
N LYS A 255 5.51 7.85 -2.75
CA LYS A 255 6.11 8.62 -3.83
C LYS A 255 5.10 8.82 -4.94
N LEU A 256 4.71 10.06 -5.17
CA LEU A 256 3.66 10.44 -6.11
C LEU A 256 4.28 11.34 -7.18
N SER A 257 4.19 10.92 -8.45
CA SER A 257 4.85 11.62 -9.54
C SER A 257 3.97 11.66 -10.79
N GLY A 258 3.85 12.82 -11.40
CA GLY A 258 3.22 12.97 -12.72
C GLY A 258 4.10 12.55 -13.88
N SER A 259 5.28 11.97 -13.62
CA SER A 259 6.16 11.41 -14.64
C SER A 259 5.89 9.92 -14.87
N GLY A 260 6.42 9.37 -15.94
CA GLY A 260 6.35 7.94 -16.23
C GLY A 260 6.13 7.70 -17.72
N VAL A 261 5.90 6.43 -18.07
CA VAL A 261 5.64 6.02 -19.45
C VAL A 261 4.35 6.67 -19.97
N GLU A 262 3.32 6.69 -19.11
CA GLU A 262 1.98 7.21 -19.43
C GLU A 262 1.82 8.70 -19.05
N LYS A 263 2.85 9.51 -19.25
CA LYS A 263 2.86 10.93 -18.87
C LYS A 263 1.75 11.79 -19.50
N ASN A 264 1.14 11.31 -20.57
CA ASN A 264 0.02 11.99 -21.23
C ASN A 264 -1.33 11.72 -20.55
N PHE A 265 -1.38 10.81 -19.58
CA PHE A 265 -2.57 10.51 -18.82
C PHE A 265 -2.44 11.09 -17.40
N ALA A 266 -3.34 11.99 -17.07
CA ALA A 266 -3.37 12.56 -15.73
C ALA A 266 -3.72 11.50 -14.68
N SER A 267 -3.04 11.54 -13.53
CA SER A 267 -3.39 10.72 -12.39
C SER A 267 -4.42 11.40 -11.50
N LYS A 268 -5.32 10.61 -10.92
CA LYS A 268 -6.27 11.04 -9.88
C LYS A 268 -6.06 10.19 -8.65
N LEU A 269 -5.49 10.78 -7.62
CA LEU A 269 -5.11 10.06 -6.40
C LEU A 269 -5.92 10.59 -5.23
N VAL A 270 -6.63 9.72 -4.54
CA VAL A 270 -7.32 10.02 -3.28
C VAL A 270 -6.72 9.12 -2.19
N ILE A 271 -5.97 9.73 -1.28
CA ILE A 271 -5.13 9.06 -0.29
C ILE A 271 -5.57 9.53 1.10
N TYR A 272 -6.21 8.67 1.86
CA TYR A 272 -6.80 9.09 3.12
C TYR A 272 -6.81 8.00 4.20
N ASN A 273 -6.82 8.44 5.46
CA ASN A 273 -6.84 7.56 6.63
C ASN A 273 -5.74 6.45 6.57
N ASN A 274 -4.53 6.77 6.11
CA ASN A 274 -3.40 5.85 6.22
C ASN A 274 -2.52 6.23 7.42
N THR A 275 -1.83 5.26 7.99
CA THR A 275 -0.81 5.47 9.03
C THR A 275 0.57 5.14 8.45
N ALA A 276 1.51 6.08 8.54
CA ALA A 276 2.90 5.87 8.15
C ALA A 276 3.83 6.15 9.33
N ILE A 277 4.69 5.19 9.67
CA ILE A 277 5.52 5.20 10.87
C ILE A 277 6.98 4.91 10.50
N ASP A 278 7.90 5.71 11.04
CA ASP A 278 9.35 5.50 10.97
C ASP A 278 9.92 5.38 9.53
N CYS A 279 9.28 6.02 8.55
CA CYS A 279 9.72 5.93 7.15
C CYS A 279 10.87 6.88 6.82
N GLY A 280 11.79 6.45 5.94
CA GLY A 280 12.87 7.26 5.38
C GLY A 280 14.19 7.21 6.15
N TRP A 281 14.23 6.58 7.31
CA TRP A 281 15.41 6.59 8.19
C TRP A 281 16.55 5.68 7.71
N ARG A 282 16.26 4.62 6.98
CA ARG A 282 17.28 3.71 6.44
C ARG A 282 17.94 4.22 5.16
N ARG A 283 17.44 5.32 4.58
CA ARG A 283 18.07 5.91 3.39
C ARG A 283 19.34 6.66 3.76
N THR A 284 20.50 6.15 3.33
CA THR A 284 21.81 6.72 3.63
C THR A 284 22.10 8.05 2.92
N LYS A 285 21.38 8.37 1.84
CA LYS A 285 21.58 9.61 1.11
C LYS A 285 20.87 10.77 1.80
N ASN A 286 21.64 11.73 2.28
CA ASN A 286 21.15 13.01 2.80
C ASN A 286 20.12 13.64 1.83
N LYS A 287 19.05 14.22 2.35
CA LYS A 287 17.94 14.85 1.60
C LYS A 287 17.11 13.88 0.74
N LYS A 288 17.32 12.59 0.86
CA LYS A 288 16.49 11.55 0.26
C LYS A 288 15.70 10.84 1.35
N GLY A 289 14.66 10.14 0.94
CA GLY A 289 13.77 9.47 1.87
C GLY A 289 12.83 10.43 2.60
N GLY A 290 11.94 9.89 3.35
CA GLY A 290 10.99 10.65 4.17
C GLY A 290 9.65 9.99 4.27
N ASN A 291 8.64 10.81 4.17
CA ASN A 291 7.26 10.40 4.33
C ASN A 291 6.53 10.40 2.99
N VAL A 292 6.29 11.60 2.46
CA VAL A 292 5.58 11.78 1.20
C VAL A 292 6.44 12.63 0.26
N TRP A 293 6.70 12.11 -0.92
CA TRP A 293 7.37 12.83 -1.99
C TRP A 293 6.41 13.05 -3.14
N ILE A 294 6.17 14.33 -3.50
CA ILE A 294 5.28 14.72 -4.59
C ILE A 294 6.05 15.51 -5.64
N GLU A 295 5.90 15.18 -6.92
CA GLU A 295 6.69 15.80 -7.99
C GLU A 295 6.00 15.76 -9.36
N LYS A 296 6.54 16.52 -10.34
CA LYS A 296 6.15 16.42 -11.75
C LYS A 296 4.66 16.72 -11.99
N ALA A 297 4.20 17.83 -11.43
CA ALA A 297 2.84 18.33 -11.59
C ALA A 297 1.73 17.33 -11.16
N ILE A 298 2.03 16.41 -10.24
CA ILE A 298 0.99 15.59 -9.60
C ILE A 298 0.12 16.46 -8.68
N ALA A 299 -1.18 16.20 -8.65
CA ALA A 299 -2.15 16.90 -7.80
C ALA A 299 -2.97 15.90 -6.98
N PRO A 300 -2.44 15.38 -5.87
CA PRO A 300 -3.15 14.42 -5.04
C PRO A 300 -4.15 15.07 -4.09
N VAL A 301 -5.19 14.33 -3.71
CA VAL A 301 -5.94 14.52 -2.48
C VAL A 301 -5.27 13.63 -1.42
N PHE A 302 -4.64 14.25 -0.43
CA PHE A 302 -3.90 13.57 0.64
C PHE A 302 -4.36 14.12 2.00
N VAL A 303 -5.28 13.41 2.65
CA VAL A 303 -6.00 13.92 3.83
C VAL A 303 -6.20 12.84 4.89
N ASN A 304 -6.43 13.24 6.14
CA ASN A 304 -6.71 12.35 7.27
C ASN A 304 -5.61 11.32 7.59
N ASN A 305 -4.43 11.47 7.02
CA ASN A 305 -3.36 10.52 7.28
C ASN A 305 -2.66 10.84 8.60
N LEU A 306 -2.17 9.82 9.30
CA LEU A 306 -1.35 9.92 10.50
C LEU A 306 0.10 9.58 10.16
N MET A 307 0.98 10.53 10.35
CA MET A 307 2.40 10.45 10.03
C MET A 307 3.21 10.50 11.32
N VAL A 308 3.84 9.39 11.71
CA VAL A 308 4.48 9.22 13.01
C VAL A 308 5.99 9.08 12.86
N ASP A 309 6.72 10.03 13.41
CA ASP A 309 8.20 10.04 13.44
C ASP A 309 8.89 9.72 12.11
N ASN A 310 8.25 10.06 10.98
CA ASN A 310 8.88 9.91 9.68
C ASN A 310 9.98 10.96 9.49
N ARG A 311 10.96 10.66 8.62
CA ARG A 311 12.13 11.53 8.43
C ARG A 311 11.79 12.95 8.00
N TYR A 312 10.72 13.14 7.23
CA TYR A 312 10.24 14.45 6.78
C TYR A 312 8.71 14.48 6.73
N GLY A 313 8.14 15.68 6.56
CA GLY A 313 6.74 15.87 6.19
C GLY A 313 6.48 15.62 4.69
N ILE A 314 5.50 16.30 4.11
CA ILE A 314 5.25 16.28 2.66
C ILE A 314 6.31 17.14 1.98
N ARG A 315 7.02 16.60 1.00
CA ARG A 315 8.12 17.26 0.32
C ARG A 315 7.97 17.24 -1.19
N GLN A 316 8.51 18.28 -1.84
CA GLN A 316 8.65 18.33 -3.29
C GLN A 316 10.05 18.79 -3.69
N PRO A 317 10.54 18.48 -4.91
CA PRO A 317 11.77 19.05 -5.43
C PRO A 317 11.61 20.57 -5.64
N GLY A 318 12.72 21.32 -5.56
CA GLY A 318 12.74 22.74 -5.86
C GLY A 318 12.48 23.08 -7.33
N LYS A 319 12.62 22.07 -8.22
CA LYS A 319 12.28 22.14 -9.65
C LYS A 319 11.40 20.95 -10.01
N ASP A 320 10.44 21.16 -10.89
CA ASP A 320 9.47 20.14 -11.31
C ASP A 320 8.63 19.60 -10.12
N GLY A 321 8.16 20.51 -9.26
CA GLY A 321 7.31 20.19 -8.12
C GLY A 321 5.92 19.67 -8.50
N ALA A 322 5.11 19.43 -7.48
CA ALA A 322 3.71 19.07 -7.63
C ALA A 322 2.87 20.27 -8.06
N ASP A 323 1.69 20.03 -8.57
CA ASP A 323 0.65 21.03 -8.79
C ASP A 323 -0.08 21.29 -7.46
N ILE A 324 0.49 22.19 -6.66
CA ILE A 324 -0.02 22.49 -5.31
C ILE A 324 -1.38 23.18 -5.36
N ASP A 325 -1.61 24.02 -6.36
CA ASP A 325 -2.86 24.78 -6.48
C ASP A 325 -4.08 23.88 -6.72
N ASN A 326 -3.87 22.74 -7.32
CA ASN A 326 -4.90 21.72 -7.56
C ASN A 326 -4.84 20.54 -6.58
N SER A 327 -3.91 20.55 -5.62
CA SER A 327 -3.78 19.52 -4.60
C SER A 327 -4.63 19.85 -3.37
N VAL A 328 -5.06 18.81 -2.66
CA VAL A 328 -5.65 18.93 -1.31
C VAL A 328 -4.73 18.16 -0.35
N LEU A 329 -3.98 18.89 0.48
CA LEU A 329 -2.90 18.32 1.30
C LEU A 329 -3.16 18.44 2.81
N SER A 330 -4.41 18.68 3.20
CA SER A 330 -4.84 18.82 4.60
C SER A 330 -6.32 18.47 4.79
N PRO A 331 -6.75 18.10 6.02
CA PRO A 331 -5.91 17.94 7.21
C PRO A 331 -5.18 16.58 7.22
N ASN A 332 -3.96 16.58 7.74
CA ASN A 332 -3.22 15.38 8.15
C ASN A 332 -2.64 15.64 9.54
N TYR A 333 -2.24 14.61 10.26
CA TYR A 333 -1.58 14.74 11.55
C TYR A 333 -0.12 14.27 11.44
N PHE A 334 0.82 15.16 11.78
CA PHE A 334 2.25 14.90 11.84
C PHE A 334 2.69 14.80 13.29
N PHE A 335 2.78 13.59 13.79
CA PHE A 335 3.23 13.26 15.13
C PHE A 335 4.76 13.26 15.18
N ALA A 336 5.32 13.85 16.21
CA ALA A 336 6.76 13.82 16.47
C ALA A 336 7.06 13.59 17.95
N SER A 337 7.88 12.61 18.25
CA SER A 337 8.31 12.27 19.61
C SER A 337 9.51 13.11 20.10
N THR A 338 10.14 13.90 19.23
CA THR A 338 11.31 14.72 19.57
C THR A 338 11.20 16.16 19.03
N ASN A 339 11.91 17.10 19.66
CA ASN A 339 12.01 18.48 19.16
C ASN A 339 12.57 18.54 17.73
N THR A 340 13.52 17.68 17.41
CA THR A 340 14.08 17.60 16.06
C THR A 340 13.01 17.12 15.06
N GLY A 341 12.22 16.10 15.43
CA GLY A 341 11.10 15.60 14.64
C GLY A 341 10.06 16.69 14.37
N VAL A 342 9.64 17.43 15.38
CA VAL A 342 8.72 18.60 15.23
C VAL A 342 9.24 19.57 14.18
N LYS A 343 10.54 19.94 14.28
CA LYS A 343 11.16 20.87 13.34
C LYS A 343 11.21 20.33 11.91
N GLN A 344 11.63 19.09 11.72
CA GLN A 344 11.86 18.53 10.37
C GLN A 344 10.57 18.16 9.63
N GLN A 345 9.46 17.99 10.33
CA GLN A 345 8.14 17.82 9.72
C GLN A 345 7.42 19.15 9.50
N GLY A 346 7.88 20.23 10.14
CA GLY A 346 7.24 21.55 10.14
C GLY A 346 7.42 22.33 8.83
N LYS A 347 6.59 23.36 8.66
CA LYS A 347 6.48 24.19 7.45
C LYS A 347 7.78 24.87 7.01
N ASP A 348 8.63 25.23 7.96
CA ASP A 348 9.85 26.00 7.70
C ASP A 348 11.07 25.13 7.36
N PHE A 349 10.86 23.82 7.22
CA PHE A 349 11.92 22.90 6.90
C PHE A 349 12.08 22.67 5.38
N LYS A 350 13.27 22.24 4.96
CA LYS A 350 13.70 22.13 3.55
C LYS A 350 12.71 21.38 2.65
N MET A 351 12.25 22.02 1.61
CA MET A 351 11.35 21.46 0.58
C MET A 351 10.00 20.95 1.11
N ILE A 352 9.63 21.28 2.33
CA ILE A 352 8.32 20.93 2.88
C ILE A 352 7.22 21.72 2.15
N VAL A 353 6.19 21.01 1.75
CA VAL A 353 4.92 21.59 1.30
C VAL A 353 3.99 21.61 2.49
N TRP A 354 3.56 22.81 2.87
CA TRP A 354 2.75 22.99 4.05
C TRP A 354 1.38 23.59 3.72
N ASP A 355 0.36 23.01 4.32
CA ASP A 355 -0.99 23.56 4.37
C ASP A 355 -1.34 23.86 5.83
N ASN A 356 -1.89 25.05 6.10
CA ASN A 356 -2.14 25.53 7.46
C ASN A 356 -3.22 24.73 8.22
N ASN A 357 -4.00 23.92 7.54
CA ASN A 357 -4.97 23.03 8.17
C ASN A 357 -4.37 21.69 8.62
N ASN A 358 -3.10 21.43 8.32
CA ASN A 358 -2.40 20.28 8.88
C ASN A 358 -2.15 20.49 10.38
N LEU A 359 -2.28 19.40 11.12
CA LEU A 359 -1.92 19.35 12.52
C LEU A 359 -0.50 18.82 12.65
N ILE A 360 0.29 19.44 13.50
CA ILE A 360 1.65 19.00 13.82
C ILE A 360 1.85 19.07 15.32
N SER A 361 2.59 18.15 15.88
CA SER A 361 3.06 18.19 17.26
C SER A 361 3.76 19.55 17.52
N GLN A 362 3.26 20.36 18.44
CA GLN A 362 3.84 21.65 18.80
C GLN A 362 5.05 21.49 19.73
N ALA A 363 5.12 20.37 20.40
CA ALA A 363 6.22 19.91 21.24
C ALA A 363 6.28 18.39 21.09
N PRO A 364 7.38 17.73 21.53
CA PRO A 364 7.45 16.29 21.55
C PRO A 364 6.25 15.66 22.24
N GLU A 365 5.60 14.73 21.55
CA GLU A 365 4.49 13.97 22.10
C GLU A 365 4.98 12.60 22.62
N ASP A 366 4.32 12.08 23.63
CA ASP A 366 4.64 10.81 24.22
C ASP A 366 4.08 9.66 23.37
N LEU A 367 4.94 9.01 22.61
CA LEU A 367 4.59 7.89 21.73
C LEU A 367 3.89 6.74 22.47
N SER A 368 4.20 6.57 23.77
CA SER A 368 3.54 5.56 24.60
C SER A 368 2.05 5.83 24.81
N LYS A 369 1.57 7.03 24.55
CA LYS A 369 0.15 7.43 24.63
C LYS A 369 -0.60 7.35 23.31
N LEU A 370 0.11 7.12 22.20
CA LEU A 370 -0.49 7.11 20.87
C LEU A 370 -1.13 5.77 20.54
N PHE A 371 -0.35 4.69 20.56
CA PHE A 371 -0.79 3.36 20.13
C PHE A 371 -1.01 2.41 21.32
N ILE A 372 -1.92 1.45 21.15
CA ILE A 372 -2.18 0.41 22.16
C ILE A 372 -0.89 -0.34 22.50
N LYS A 373 -0.13 -0.77 21.48
CA LYS A 373 1.12 -1.49 21.68
C LYS A 373 2.09 -1.24 20.53
N PHE A 374 3.09 -0.44 20.76
CA PHE A 374 4.18 -0.18 19.81
C PHE A 374 5.47 0.07 20.58
N THR A 375 6.58 -0.41 20.05
CA THR A 375 7.91 -0.15 20.60
C THR A 375 8.79 0.40 19.47
N GLN A 376 9.19 1.65 19.61
CA GLN A 376 10.18 2.25 18.73
C GLN A 376 11.59 1.89 19.23
N ASN A 377 12.56 1.88 18.33
CA ASN A 377 13.96 1.75 18.73
C ASN A 377 14.38 3.01 19.54
N ASP A 378 14.74 2.84 20.80
CA ASP A 378 15.18 3.91 21.70
C ASP A 378 16.48 4.60 21.25
N LYS A 379 17.24 3.95 20.36
CA LYS A 379 18.46 4.47 19.72
C LYS A 379 18.20 5.12 18.38
N MET A 380 16.94 5.17 17.93
CA MET A 380 16.60 5.74 16.62
C MET A 380 17.04 7.20 16.54
N ASN A 381 17.91 7.49 15.58
CA ASN A 381 18.42 8.84 15.37
C ASN A 381 17.41 9.67 14.56
N ILE A 382 16.49 10.34 15.26
CA ILE A 382 15.51 11.23 14.64
C ILE A 382 16.21 12.55 14.26
N ASN A 383 17.21 12.46 13.38
CA ASN A 383 17.89 13.60 12.79
C ASN A 383 18.06 13.38 11.28
N CYS A 384 17.26 14.10 10.48
CA CYS A 384 17.25 13.98 9.03
C CYS A 384 18.55 14.45 8.34
N GLU A 385 19.44 15.11 9.02
CA GLU A 385 20.76 15.51 8.52
C GLU A 385 21.81 14.40 8.72
N SER A 386 21.49 13.35 9.46
CA SER A 386 22.35 12.19 9.63
C SER A 386 22.22 11.26 8.42
N ASP A 387 23.36 10.85 7.86
CA ASP A 387 23.44 9.85 6.80
C ASP A 387 23.84 8.45 7.36
N ASP A 388 23.90 8.33 8.69
CA ASP A 388 24.26 7.07 9.36
C ASP A 388 23.01 6.38 9.91
N PRO A 389 22.46 5.38 9.22
CA PRO A 389 21.32 4.58 9.69
C PRO A 389 21.73 3.55 10.76
N ALA A 390 23.03 3.26 10.91
CA ALA A 390 23.49 2.16 11.77
C ALA A 390 23.17 2.38 13.25
N ASN A 391 23.09 3.64 13.69
CA ASN A 391 22.78 4.00 15.08
C ASN A 391 21.32 4.40 15.29
N GLY A 392 20.40 4.08 14.38
CA GLY A 392 19.06 4.61 14.51
C GLY A 392 18.04 4.07 13.51
N ALA A 393 18.28 2.90 12.93
CA ALA A 393 17.26 2.28 12.09
C ALA A 393 16.04 1.87 12.94
N PRO A 394 14.83 1.94 12.38
CA PRO A 394 13.67 1.35 13.01
C PRO A 394 13.88 -0.14 13.31
N LEU A 395 13.19 -0.66 14.31
CA LEU A 395 13.15 -2.10 14.55
C LEU A 395 12.53 -2.82 13.35
N LYS A 396 12.82 -4.09 13.19
CA LYS A 396 12.10 -4.92 12.23
C LYS A 396 10.64 -5.07 12.66
N TRP A 397 9.76 -5.24 11.68
CA TRP A 397 8.33 -5.46 11.91
C TRP A 397 8.09 -6.53 12.98
N ASN A 398 7.18 -6.23 13.90
CA ASN A 398 6.78 -7.16 14.94
C ASN A 398 5.26 -7.35 14.90
N PRO A 399 4.76 -8.56 14.59
CA PRO A 399 3.34 -8.84 14.51
C PRO A 399 2.58 -8.70 15.83
N ALA A 400 3.30 -8.57 16.94
CA ALA A 400 2.69 -8.32 18.25
C ALA A 400 2.37 -6.86 18.53
N TRP A 401 2.71 -5.93 17.64
CA TRP A 401 2.32 -4.53 17.78
C TRP A 401 0.84 -4.31 17.45
N ASP A 402 0.23 -3.32 18.11
CA ASP A 402 -1.15 -2.89 17.88
C ASP A 402 -1.17 -1.38 17.69
N PHE A 403 -1.43 -0.95 16.47
CA PHE A 403 -1.42 0.46 16.07
C PHE A 403 -2.80 1.13 16.17
N HIS A 404 -3.76 0.52 16.85
CA HIS A 404 -4.98 1.25 17.22
C HIS A 404 -4.62 2.38 18.17
N LEU A 405 -5.30 3.50 17.99
CA LEU A 405 -5.12 4.66 18.85
C LEU A 405 -5.63 4.35 20.26
N LYS A 406 -4.90 4.81 21.26
CA LYS A 406 -5.36 4.74 22.64
C LYS A 406 -6.57 5.62 22.86
N PRO A 407 -7.53 5.24 23.71
CA PRO A 407 -8.62 6.11 24.11
C PRO A 407 -8.10 7.46 24.62
N GLY A 408 -8.64 8.55 24.08
CA GLY A 408 -8.21 9.91 24.43
C GLY A 408 -7.02 10.46 23.64
N ALA A 409 -6.45 9.69 22.68
CA ALA A 409 -5.43 10.22 21.79
C ALA A 409 -5.98 11.43 20.99
N PRO A 410 -5.26 12.55 20.87
CA PRO A 410 -5.72 13.73 20.12
C PRO A 410 -6.04 13.42 18.66
N GLN A 411 -5.41 12.41 18.08
CA GLN A 411 -5.57 11.97 16.70
C GLN A 411 -6.94 11.34 16.42
N LEU A 412 -7.75 11.08 17.45
CA LEU A 412 -9.11 10.54 17.32
C LEU A 412 -10.13 11.55 16.79
N ILE A 413 -9.78 12.83 16.71
CA ILE A 413 -10.68 13.89 16.26
C ILE A 413 -9.99 14.84 15.29
N GLY A 414 -10.79 15.57 14.51
CA GLY A 414 -10.29 16.63 13.63
C GLY A 414 -10.05 16.22 12.18
N ALA A 415 -10.18 14.95 11.85
CA ALA A 415 -10.15 14.48 10.47
C ALA A 415 -11.48 14.75 9.75
N LEU A 416 -11.46 14.73 8.42
CA LEU A 416 -12.65 14.94 7.60
C LEU A 416 -13.52 13.67 7.61
N SER A 417 -14.80 13.80 7.93
CA SER A 417 -15.76 12.71 7.85
C SER A 417 -16.27 12.42 6.42
N ALA A 418 -15.96 13.31 5.46
CA ALA A 418 -16.40 13.18 4.08
C ALA A 418 -15.21 13.39 3.13
N VAL A 419 -14.70 12.31 2.60
CA VAL A 419 -13.71 12.29 1.51
C VAL A 419 -14.37 11.58 0.33
N LYS A 420 -14.29 12.15 -0.86
CA LYS A 420 -14.89 11.57 -2.06
C LYS A 420 -13.85 10.71 -2.78
N PRO A 421 -13.94 9.37 -2.69
CA PRO A 421 -13.06 8.48 -3.43
C PRO A 421 -13.36 8.51 -4.94
N ASN A 422 -12.42 8.02 -5.75
CA ASN A 422 -12.63 7.87 -7.19
C ASN A 422 -13.68 6.78 -7.50
N PHE A 423 -13.74 5.74 -6.65
CA PHE A 423 -14.62 4.57 -6.83
C PHE A 423 -15.65 4.43 -5.71
N PRO A 424 -16.59 5.39 -5.54
CA PRO A 424 -17.52 5.38 -4.41
C PRO A 424 -18.52 4.20 -4.41
N ARG A 425 -18.67 3.54 -5.56
CA ARG A 425 -19.49 2.32 -5.72
C ARG A 425 -18.63 1.06 -5.87
N GLY A 426 -17.33 1.19 -5.65
CA GLY A 426 -16.34 0.14 -5.88
C GLY A 426 -15.87 0.03 -7.33
N LEU A 427 -14.70 -0.57 -7.48
CA LEU A 427 -14.08 -0.91 -8.75
C LEU A 427 -14.44 -2.37 -9.08
N ALA A 428 -15.10 -2.58 -10.22
CA ALA A 428 -15.61 -3.89 -10.64
C ALA A 428 -14.53 -4.77 -11.25
N PHE A 429 -14.57 -6.08 -10.97
CA PHE A 429 -13.67 -7.10 -11.53
C PHE A 429 -14.47 -8.19 -12.21
N PHE A 430 -14.32 -8.33 -13.51
CA PHE A 430 -15.16 -9.19 -14.34
C PHE A 430 -14.71 -10.65 -14.36
N GLY A 431 -13.40 -10.92 -14.27
CA GLY A 431 -12.86 -12.26 -14.24
C GLY A 431 -13.28 -13.06 -13.00
N MET A 432 -13.58 -12.36 -11.92
CA MET A 432 -14.05 -12.97 -10.69
C MET A 432 -15.50 -13.47 -10.75
N LYS A 433 -16.34 -12.94 -11.63
CA LYS A 433 -17.71 -13.43 -11.86
C LYS A 433 -17.79 -14.90 -12.19
N LYS A 434 -16.74 -15.42 -12.76
CA LYS A 434 -16.71 -16.76 -13.34
C LYS A 434 -16.25 -17.81 -12.35
N VAL A 435 -15.87 -17.41 -11.14
CA VAL A 435 -15.33 -18.31 -10.11
C VAL A 435 -16.40 -18.59 -9.06
N LYS A 436 -16.77 -19.86 -8.89
CA LYS A 436 -17.86 -20.27 -8.00
C LYS A 436 -17.48 -20.47 -6.53
N TRP A 437 -16.27 -20.20 -6.12
CA TRP A 437 -15.86 -20.33 -4.71
C TRP A 437 -16.31 -19.16 -3.81
N VAL A 438 -16.85 -18.14 -4.42
CA VAL A 438 -17.63 -17.12 -3.70
C VAL A 438 -19.07 -17.39 -4.08
N SER A 439 -19.93 -17.60 -3.08
CA SER A 439 -21.33 -17.89 -3.31
C SER A 439 -21.98 -16.72 -4.05
N ASN A 440 -22.10 -16.87 -5.33
CA ASN A 440 -22.78 -15.92 -6.16
C ASN A 440 -23.83 -16.65 -6.97
N THR A 441 -25.05 -16.44 -6.59
CA THR A 441 -26.19 -17.02 -7.29
C THR A 441 -26.54 -16.24 -8.53
N ASP A 442 -26.03 -15.01 -8.69
CA ASP A 442 -26.45 -14.12 -9.78
C ASP A 442 -25.31 -13.30 -10.34
N ASP A 443 -25.43 -12.87 -11.57
CA ASP A 443 -24.60 -12.05 -12.46
C ASP A 443 -23.94 -10.78 -11.88
N GLN A 444 -23.64 -10.73 -10.58
CA GLN A 444 -23.03 -9.58 -9.95
C GLN A 444 -21.52 -9.55 -10.17
N ASN A 445 -21.02 -8.40 -10.58
CA ASN A 445 -19.59 -8.12 -10.60
C ASN A 445 -19.04 -8.04 -9.19
N TYR A 446 -17.79 -8.45 -8.99
CA TYR A 446 -17.07 -8.16 -7.75
C TYR A 446 -16.67 -6.71 -7.73
N TYR A 447 -16.99 -6.05 -6.65
CA TYR A 447 -16.63 -4.65 -6.43
C TYR A 447 -15.72 -4.55 -5.22
N PHE A 448 -14.57 -3.89 -5.40
CA PHE A 448 -13.71 -3.50 -4.31
C PHE A 448 -13.75 -1.99 -4.14
N SER A 449 -14.06 -1.54 -2.95
CA SER A 449 -14.07 -0.11 -2.59
C SER A 449 -13.30 0.10 -1.30
N SER A 450 -12.75 1.29 -1.13
CA SER A 450 -12.28 1.73 0.18
C SER A 450 -13.45 2.14 1.05
N SER A 451 -13.30 2.00 2.37
CA SER A 451 -14.28 2.50 3.33
C SER A 451 -14.46 4.02 3.20
N VAL A 452 -15.59 4.51 3.68
CA VAL A 452 -15.78 5.95 3.89
C VAL A 452 -14.72 6.49 4.86
N ALA A 453 -14.35 7.75 4.70
CA ALA A 453 -13.40 8.38 5.60
C ALA A 453 -13.93 8.43 7.04
N SER A 454 -13.04 8.21 7.99
CA SER A 454 -13.31 8.35 9.41
C SER A 454 -12.91 9.74 9.90
N ASN A 455 -13.51 10.19 10.97
CA ASN A 455 -13.22 11.48 11.61
C ASN A 455 -11.96 11.45 12.51
N PHE A 456 -11.21 10.36 12.49
CA PHE A 456 -9.90 10.23 13.13
C PHE A 456 -8.78 10.19 12.08
N PHE A 457 -7.57 10.52 12.49
CA PHE A 457 -6.38 10.43 11.66
C PHE A 457 -5.79 9.02 11.68
N GLY A 458 -5.35 8.55 10.52
CA GLY A 458 -4.70 7.25 10.39
C GLY A 458 -5.64 6.11 10.04
N ALA A 459 -5.06 4.90 10.00
CA ALA A 459 -5.75 3.69 9.54
C ALA A 459 -6.65 3.07 10.63
N PHE A 460 -6.38 3.35 11.91
CA PHE A 460 -7.04 2.67 13.02
C PHE A 460 -7.55 3.68 14.02
N GLY A 461 -8.84 3.56 14.37
CA GLY A 461 -9.45 4.31 15.46
C GLY A 461 -9.05 3.78 16.83
N ALA A 462 -9.80 4.19 17.86
CA ALA A 462 -9.63 3.63 19.19
C ALA A 462 -10.17 2.18 19.24
N LYS A 463 -9.49 1.37 20.07
CA LYS A 463 -9.89 0.00 20.35
C LYS A 463 -10.50 -0.07 21.74
#